data_b4f04d401ac32697e71260dc52febe7f
#
_entry.id   b4f04d401ac32697e71260dc52febe7f
#
_cell.length_a   1.000
_cell.length_b   1.000
_cell.length_c   1.000
_cell.angle_alpha   90.00
_cell.angle_beta   90.00
_cell.angle_gamma   90.00
#
_symmetry.space_group_name_H-M   'P 1'
#
loop_
_entity.id
_entity.type
_entity.pdbx_description
1 polymer ?
#
loop_
_entity_poly.entity_id
_entity_poly.type
_entity_poly.pdbx_seq_one_letter_code
_entity_poly.pdbx_strand_id
1 'polypeptide(L)'
;METSPTLQPQRIGVPRETFPGEKRVATVPDVVEKLIKLGFAVTVESGAGDAANFSDDAYRAAGAQIAGDAAALWAASDIVFKVRPPSSEEVALMREGTTLIDFIWPAQNPDLMQQLAAKKATVLAIDCLPRTLSRAQKMDALTSTAGVSGYRAVIEAANAFGRFFNGQITAAGKVPPAKVFIAGAGVAGLAAIGTAANLGAIVRANDTRAEVAD
;
A
#
# COMPACT_ATOMS: atom_id res chain seq x y z
N MET A 1 -3.16 -16.82 -44.65
CA MET A 1 -2.57 -16.27 -43.42
C MET A 1 -3.75 -15.86 -42.56
N GLU A 2 -4.13 -16.72 -41.62
CA GLU A 2 -5.15 -16.38 -40.62
C GLU A 2 -4.52 -15.37 -39.66
N THR A 3 -5.06 -14.16 -39.63
CA THR A 3 -4.73 -13.17 -38.62
C THR A 3 -5.28 -13.69 -37.30
N SER A 4 -4.40 -14.13 -36.42
CA SER A 4 -4.78 -14.42 -35.02
C SER A 4 -5.56 -13.23 -34.48
N PRO A 5 -6.70 -13.44 -33.80
CA PRO A 5 -7.47 -12.34 -33.23
C PRO A 5 -6.57 -11.59 -32.23
N THR A 6 -6.35 -10.31 -32.51
CA THR A 6 -5.66 -9.41 -31.59
C THR A 6 -6.50 -9.33 -30.32
N LEU A 7 -6.12 -10.04 -29.28
CA LEU A 7 -6.77 -9.94 -27.98
C LEU A 7 -6.71 -8.48 -27.53
N GLN A 8 -7.87 -7.89 -27.26
CA GLN A 8 -7.93 -6.55 -26.71
C GLN A 8 -7.23 -6.56 -25.35
N PRO A 9 -6.40 -5.54 -25.03
CA PRO A 9 -5.73 -5.46 -23.74
C PRO A 9 -6.75 -5.43 -22.61
N GLN A 10 -6.52 -6.21 -21.56
CA GLN A 10 -7.32 -6.11 -20.34
C GLN A 10 -7.14 -4.72 -19.72
N ARG A 11 -8.23 -4.14 -19.24
CA ARG A 11 -8.28 -2.79 -18.71
C ARG A 11 -8.20 -2.82 -17.18
N ILE A 12 -7.16 -2.22 -16.64
CA ILE A 12 -6.98 -2.01 -15.21
C ILE A 12 -7.54 -0.64 -14.87
N GLY A 13 -8.49 -0.61 -13.92
CA GLY A 13 -9.03 0.63 -13.35
C GLY A 13 -8.45 0.88 -11.95
N VAL A 14 -8.08 2.12 -11.70
CA VAL A 14 -7.59 2.59 -10.39
C VAL A 14 -8.50 3.72 -9.92
N PRO A 15 -9.53 3.42 -9.12
CA PRO A 15 -10.41 4.44 -8.58
C PRO A 15 -9.73 5.22 -7.46
N ARG A 16 -10.28 6.39 -7.15
CA ARG A 16 -9.90 7.17 -5.98
C ARG A 16 -10.35 6.44 -4.71
N GLU A 17 -9.51 6.44 -3.68
CA GLU A 17 -9.87 5.93 -2.37
C GLU A 17 -10.88 6.87 -1.69
N THR A 18 -11.96 6.29 -1.21
CA THR A 18 -13.06 7.03 -0.55
C THR A 18 -13.04 6.90 0.97
N PHE A 19 -12.20 6.01 1.51
CA PHE A 19 -12.10 5.81 2.97
C PHE A 19 -11.51 7.06 3.63
N PRO A 20 -12.15 7.59 4.70
CA PRO A 20 -11.68 8.80 5.37
C PRO A 20 -10.23 8.69 5.86
N GLY A 21 -9.38 9.63 5.44
CA GLY A 21 -7.97 9.67 5.82
C GLY A 21 -7.05 8.75 5.00
N GLU A 22 -7.55 7.94 4.08
CA GLU A 22 -6.69 7.18 3.16
C GLU A 22 -6.04 8.14 2.14
N LYS A 23 -4.72 8.12 2.10
CA LYS A 23 -3.92 8.97 1.20
C LYS A 23 -3.18 8.17 0.13
N ARG A 24 -3.17 6.85 0.26
CA ARG A 24 -2.52 5.97 -0.71
C ARG A 24 -3.39 5.84 -1.97
N VAL A 25 -2.73 5.50 -3.05
CA VAL A 25 -3.36 5.09 -4.31
C VAL A 25 -2.83 3.70 -4.67
N ALA A 26 -3.66 2.88 -5.30
CA ALA A 26 -3.32 1.47 -5.53
C ALA A 26 -2.19 1.28 -6.55
N THR A 27 -1.89 2.27 -7.38
CA THR A 27 -0.74 2.23 -8.30
C THR A 27 -0.17 3.64 -8.50
N VAL A 28 1.12 3.72 -8.82
CA VAL A 28 1.84 4.97 -9.06
C VAL A 28 2.30 5.05 -10.52
N PRO A 29 2.64 6.24 -11.07
CA PRO A 29 3.03 6.40 -12.47
C PRO A 29 4.10 5.42 -12.95
N ASP A 30 5.16 5.20 -12.19
CA ASP A 30 6.24 4.26 -12.54
C ASP A 30 5.75 2.80 -12.69
N VAL A 31 4.69 2.43 -11.96
CA VAL A 31 4.08 1.10 -12.06
C VAL A 31 3.14 1.03 -13.25
N VAL A 32 2.43 2.11 -13.59
CA VAL A 32 1.59 2.22 -14.78
C VAL A 32 2.41 1.90 -16.04
N GLU A 33 3.59 2.49 -16.20
CA GLU A 33 4.47 2.18 -17.34
C GLU A 33 4.79 0.68 -17.44
N LYS A 34 5.01 0.03 -16.29
CA LYS A 34 5.31 -1.41 -16.25
C LYS A 34 4.10 -2.24 -16.65
N LEU A 35 2.90 -1.86 -16.19
CA LEU A 35 1.65 -2.55 -16.54
C LEU A 35 1.36 -2.43 -18.03
N ILE A 36 1.58 -1.26 -18.62
CA ILE A 36 1.43 -1.03 -20.08
C ILE A 36 2.42 -1.89 -20.87
N LYS A 37 3.68 -1.98 -20.43
CA LYS A 37 4.69 -2.86 -21.05
C LYS A 37 4.31 -4.35 -20.96
N LEU A 38 3.50 -4.74 -19.98
CA LEU A 38 2.94 -6.09 -19.86
C LEU A 38 1.70 -6.31 -20.74
N GLY A 39 1.21 -5.29 -21.44
CA GLY A 39 0.10 -5.38 -22.36
C GLY A 39 -1.26 -5.00 -21.77
N PHE A 40 -1.30 -4.38 -20.57
CA PHE A 40 -2.54 -3.85 -20.00
C PHE A 40 -2.82 -2.43 -20.48
N ALA A 41 -4.09 -2.06 -20.59
CA ALA A 41 -4.52 -0.67 -20.64
C ALA A 41 -4.84 -0.19 -19.20
N VAL A 42 -4.35 0.97 -18.81
CA VAL A 42 -4.54 1.49 -17.45
C VAL A 42 -5.36 2.77 -17.49
N THR A 43 -6.40 2.82 -16.68
CA THR A 43 -7.24 4.01 -16.48
C THR A 43 -7.23 4.38 -15.00
N VAL A 44 -6.96 5.63 -14.68
CA VAL A 44 -6.94 6.17 -13.32
C VAL A 44 -8.06 7.19 -13.17
N GLU A 45 -8.81 7.17 -12.08
CA GLU A 45 -9.82 8.19 -11.79
C GLU A 45 -9.12 9.53 -11.51
N SER A 46 -9.67 10.61 -12.04
CA SER A 46 -9.14 11.96 -11.85
C SER A 46 -9.01 12.28 -10.35
N GLY A 47 -7.83 12.76 -9.96
CA GLY A 47 -7.50 13.09 -8.58
C GLY A 47 -7.20 11.87 -7.68
N ALA A 48 -7.18 10.64 -8.20
CA ALA A 48 -6.91 9.45 -7.38
C ALA A 48 -5.52 9.48 -6.71
N GLY A 49 -4.54 10.09 -7.37
CA GLY A 49 -3.17 10.20 -6.87
C GLY A 49 -2.86 11.45 -6.05
N ASP A 50 -3.75 12.45 -5.99
CA ASP A 50 -3.46 13.76 -5.42
C ASP A 50 -2.99 13.70 -3.96
N ALA A 51 -3.65 12.88 -3.14
CA ALA A 51 -3.29 12.71 -1.73
C ALA A 51 -1.94 11.99 -1.53
N ALA A 52 -1.44 11.30 -2.58
CA ALA A 52 -0.15 10.65 -2.64
C ALA A 52 0.90 11.48 -3.41
N ASN A 53 0.60 12.73 -3.76
CA ASN A 53 1.42 13.66 -4.54
C ASN A 53 1.70 13.23 -5.99
N PHE A 54 0.77 12.51 -6.61
CA PHE A 54 0.79 12.16 -8.02
C PHE A 54 -0.36 12.83 -8.77
N SER A 55 -0.05 13.78 -9.64
CA SER A 55 -1.05 14.47 -10.44
C SER A 55 -1.60 13.61 -11.59
N ASP A 56 -2.77 13.95 -12.10
CA ASP A 56 -3.33 13.35 -13.31
C ASP A 56 -2.36 13.45 -14.50
N ASP A 57 -1.60 14.54 -14.61
CA ASP A 57 -0.62 14.73 -15.68
C ASP A 57 0.57 13.76 -15.56
N ALA A 58 0.99 13.42 -14.34
CA ALA A 58 2.01 12.40 -14.14
C ALA A 58 1.52 11.02 -14.61
N TYR A 59 0.26 10.68 -14.35
CA TYR A 59 -0.34 9.45 -14.88
C TYR A 59 -0.49 9.46 -16.40
N ARG A 60 -0.90 10.58 -16.99
CA ARG A 60 -0.95 10.73 -18.47
C ARG A 60 0.42 10.57 -19.09
N ALA A 61 1.46 11.17 -18.50
CA ALA A 61 2.83 11.03 -18.98
C ALA A 61 3.32 9.57 -18.92
N ALA A 62 2.87 8.80 -17.91
CA ALA A 62 3.13 7.36 -17.81
C ALA A 62 2.30 6.49 -18.75
N GLY A 63 1.38 7.09 -19.52
CA GLY A 63 0.55 6.42 -20.52
C GLY A 63 -0.83 5.97 -20.02
N ALA A 64 -1.25 6.31 -18.81
CA ALA A 64 -2.60 6.04 -18.35
C ALA A 64 -3.64 6.96 -18.99
N GLN A 65 -4.85 6.45 -19.13
CA GLN A 65 -6.03 7.27 -19.37
C GLN A 65 -6.57 7.82 -18.05
N ILE A 66 -7.20 8.99 -18.09
CA ILE A 66 -7.83 9.59 -16.91
C ILE A 66 -9.34 9.56 -17.11
N ALA A 67 -10.05 8.88 -16.19
CA ALA A 67 -11.50 8.87 -16.14
C ALA A 67 -11.99 10.06 -15.30
N GLY A 68 -13.02 10.75 -15.78
CA GLY A 68 -13.58 11.92 -15.09
C GLY A 68 -14.44 11.57 -13.88
N ASP A 69 -14.91 10.31 -13.79
CA ASP A 69 -15.77 9.84 -12.70
C ASP A 69 -15.60 8.35 -12.44
N ALA A 70 -15.99 7.94 -11.22
CA ALA A 70 -15.89 6.58 -10.75
C ALA A 70 -16.77 5.62 -11.58
N ALA A 71 -18.00 6.02 -11.94
CA ALA A 71 -18.93 5.13 -12.61
C ALA A 71 -18.39 4.68 -13.98
N ALA A 72 -17.84 5.61 -14.75
CA ALA A 72 -17.20 5.31 -16.05
C ALA A 72 -15.99 4.39 -15.86
N LEU A 73 -15.16 4.63 -14.86
CA LEU A 73 -13.99 3.80 -14.56
C LEU A 73 -14.40 2.37 -14.19
N TRP A 74 -15.30 2.22 -13.21
CA TRP A 74 -15.73 0.89 -12.75
C TRP A 74 -16.42 0.09 -13.86
N ALA A 75 -17.30 0.74 -14.64
CA ALA A 75 -17.99 0.10 -15.76
C ALA A 75 -17.04 -0.31 -16.89
N ALA A 76 -15.93 0.39 -17.07
CA ALA A 76 -14.97 0.11 -18.14
C ALA A 76 -13.89 -0.92 -17.74
N SER A 77 -13.69 -1.20 -16.45
CA SER A 77 -12.55 -2.00 -15.96
C SER A 77 -12.82 -3.50 -16.01
N ASP A 78 -11.84 -4.27 -16.44
CA ASP A 78 -11.81 -5.73 -16.35
C ASP A 78 -11.17 -6.17 -15.01
N ILE A 79 -10.18 -5.40 -14.58
CA ILE A 79 -9.45 -5.56 -13.31
C ILE A 79 -9.50 -4.22 -12.58
N VAL A 80 -9.77 -4.24 -11.27
CA VAL A 80 -9.73 -3.03 -10.44
C VAL A 80 -8.68 -3.20 -9.35
N PHE A 81 -7.83 -2.19 -9.20
CA PHE A 81 -6.86 -2.08 -8.11
C PHE A 81 -7.35 -1.07 -7.10
N LYS A 82 -7.48 -1.49 -5.84
CA LYS A 82 -7.78 -0.61 -4.70
C LYS A 82 -6.86 -0.89 -3.52
N VAL A 83 -6.80 0.07 -2.60
CA VAL A 83 -6.12 -0.09 -1.32
C VAL A 83 -7.10 -0.54 -0.24
N ARG A 84 -8.28 0.09 -0.16
CA ARG A 84 -9.32 -0.23 0.83
C ARG A 84 -10.45 -1.05 0.23
N PRO A 85 -11.12 -1.89 1.04
CA PRO A 85 -12.30 -2.62 0.56
C PRO A 85 -13.28 -1.66 -0.14
N PRO A 86 -13.88 -2.08 -1.24
CA PRO A 86 -14.86 -1.25 -1.93
C PRO A 86 -16.12 -1.06 -1.07
N SER A 87 -16.72 0.11 -1.16
CA SER A 87 -18.04 0.37 -0.57
C SER A 87 -19.15 -0.36 -1.34
N SER A 88 -20.34 -0.45 -0.75
CA SER A 88 -21.50 -1.04 -1.44
C SER A 88 -21.86 -0.28 -2.72
N GLU A 89 -21.70 1.04 -2.74
CA GLU A 89 -21.89 1.86 -3.95
C GLU A 89 -20.86 1.51 -5.02
N GLU A 90 -19.59 1.35 -4.66
CA GLU A 90 -18.54 0.94 -5.59
C GLU A 90 -18.77 -0.47 -6.15
N VAL A 91 -19.21 -1.41 -5.30
CA VAL A 91 -19.60 -2.78 -5.75
C VAL A 91 -20.78 -2.70 -6.71
N ALA A 92 -21.74 -1.81 -6.49
CA ALA A 92 -22.87 -1.63 -7.41
C ALA A 92 -22.42 -1.21 -8.83
N LEU A 93 -21.36 -0.39 -8.93
CA LEU A 93 -20.78 0.06 -10.20
C LEU A 93 -19.97 -1.02 -10.92
N MET A 94 -19.53 -2.08 -10.22
CA MET A 94 -18.76 -3.16 -10.82
C MET A 94 -19.57 -3.93 -11.85
N ARG A 95 -18.91 -4.31 -12.94
CA ARG A 95 -19.46 -5.30 -13.89
C ARG A 95 -19.43 -6.71 -13.27
N GLU A 96 -20.33 -7.55 -13.70
CA GLU A 96 -20.26 -8.98 -13.38
C GLU A 96 -18.94 -9.59 -13.93
N GLY A 97 -18.27 -10.40 -13.10
CA GLY A 97 -17.02 -11.07 -13.47
C GLY A 97 -15.77 -10.20 -13.37
N THR A 98 -15.85 -8.95 -12.89
CA THR A 98 -14.67 -8.09 -12.66
C THR A 98 -13.69 -8.75 -11.69
N THR A 99 -12.39 -8.64 -11.97
CA THR A 99 -11.33 -9.02 -11.02
C THR A 99 -11.00 -7.83 -10.11
N LEU A 100 -11.00 -8.05 -8.80
CA LEU A 100 -10.65 -7.05 -7.80
C LEU A 100 -9.36 -7.46 -7.08
N ILE A 101 -8.40 -6.56 -6.97
CA ILE A 101 -7.14 -6.77 -6.25
C ILE A 101 -6.98 -5.66 -5.22
N ASP A 102 -7.14 -6.01 -3.94
CA ASP A 102 -7.09 -5.06 -2.82
C ASP A 102 -6.92 -5.75 -1.47
N PHE A 103 -6.96 -4.98 -0.38
CA PHE A 103 -7.10 -5.49 0.98
C PHE A 103 -8.58 -5.64 1.31
N ILE A 104 -9.06 -6.85 1.55
CA ILE A 104 -10.49 -7.16 1.75
C ILE A 104 -10.85 -7.43 3.20
N TRP A 105 -9.97 -8.09 3.96
CA TRP A 105 -10.28 -8.65 5.28
C TRP A 105 -11.59 -9.46 5.29
N PRO A 106 -11.65 -10.58 4.56
CA PRO A 106 -12.91 -11.31 4.30
C PRO A 106 -13.66 -11.72 5.59
N ALA A 107 -12.92 -12.13 6.61
CA ALA A 107 -13.51 -12.55 7.90
C ALA A 107 -14.19 -11.41 8.65
N GLN A 108 -13.80 -10.17 8.40
CA GLN A 108 -14.34 -8.97 9.03
C GLN A 108 -15.46 -8.33 8.20
N ASN A 109 -15.53 -8.66 6.91
CA ASN A 109 -16.45 -8.07 5.94
C ASN A 109 -17.34 -9.14 5.24
N PRO A 110 -18.12 -9.95 5.98
CA PRO A 110 -18.92 -11.02 5.40
C PRO A 110 -19.99 -10.52 4.41
N ASP A 111 -20.61 -9.37 4.67
CA ASP A 111 -21.61 -8.78 3.78
C ASP A 111 -20.99 -8.32 2.46
N LEU A 112 -19.80 -7.77 2.49
CA LEU A 112 -19.04 -7.43 1.28
C LEU A 112 -18.73 -8.68 0.45
N MET A 113 -18.35 -9.78 1.12
CA MET A 113 -18.10 -11.05 0.41
C MET A 113 -19.34 -11.57 -0.31
N GLN A 114 -20.54 -11.43 0.29
CA GLN A 114 -21.79 -11.79 -0.37
C GLN A 114 -22.09 -10.90 -1.58
N GLN A 115 -21.85 -9.58 -1.46
CA GLN A 115 -22.05 -8.64 -2.56
C GLN A 115 -21.11 -8.94 -3.73
N LEU A 116 -19.82 -9.21 -3.45
CA LEU A 116 -18.82 -9.57 -4.46
C LEU A 116 -19.14 -10.92 -5.12
N ALA A 117 -19.63 -11.89 -4.35
CA ALA A 117 -20.09 -13.17 -4.88
C ALA A 117 -21.32 -13.02 -5.81
N ALA A 118 -22.27 -12.15 -5.46
CA ALA A 118 -23.42 -11.83 -6.31
C ALA A 118 -23.00 -11.20 -7.65
N LYS A 119 -21.90 -10.43 -7.66
CA LYS A 119 -21.26 -9.88 -8.87
C LYS A 119 -20.40 -10.91 -9.61
N LYS A 120 -20.28 -12.16 -9.10
CA LYS A 120 -19.36 -13.18 -9.63
C LYS A 120 -17.92 -12.66 -9.75
N ALA A 121 -17.51 -11.74 -8.87
CA ALA A 121 -16.21 -11.14 -8.91
C ALA A 121 -15.12 -12.16 -8.56
N THR A 122 -13.97 -12.05 -9.23
CA THR A 122 -12.74 -12.73 -8.81
C THR A 122 -11.97 -11.80 -7.89
N VAL A 123 -11.72 -12.22 -6.64
CA VAL A 123 -11.06 -11.37 -5.64
C VAL A 123 -9.69 -11.92 -5.29
N LEU A 124 -8.66 -11.11 -5.45
CA LEU A 124 -7.29 -11.38 -4.99
C LEU A 124 -7.02 -10.52 -3.76
N ALA A 125 -7.36 -11.05 -2.58
CA ALA A 125 -7.20 -10.35 -1.31
C ALA A 125 -5.72 -10.34 -0.89
N ILE A 126 -5.07 -9.18 -0.91
CA ILE A 126 -3.64 -8.99 -0.58
C ILE A 126 -3.35 -9.32 0.89
N ASP A 127 -4.31 -9.11 1.77
CA ASP A 127 -4.21 -9.45 3.20
C ASP A 127 -4.32 -10.96 3.48
N CYS A 128 -4.80 -11.75 2.52
CA CYS A 128 -4.92 -13.21 2.61
C CYS A 128 -3.71 -13.96 2.01
N LEU A 129 -2.67 -13.26 1.58
CA LEU A 129 -1.46 -13.91 1.04
C LEU A 129 -0.80 -14.81 2.10
N PRO A 130 -0.49 -16.08 1.78
CA PRO A 130 0.13 -17.00 2.72
C PRO A 130 1.61 -16.64 2.96
N ARG A 131 1.88 -15.87 4.00
CA ARG A 131 3.21 -15.30 4.34
C ARG A 131 4.29 -16.35 4.61
N THR A 132 3.91 -17.60 4.82
CA THR A 132 4.84 -18.73 4.97
C THR A 132 5.45 -19.20 3.65
N LEU A 133 4.88 -18.80 2.51
CA LEU A 133 5.37 -19.15 1.19
C LEU A 133 6.36 -18.11 0.68
N SER A 134 7.60 -18.49 0.37
CA SER A 134 8.66 -17.59 -0.10
C SER A 134 8.25 -16.77 -1.34
N ARG A 135 7.46 -17.35 -2.24
CA ARG A 135 6.96 -16.64 -3.43
C ARG A 135 5.94 -15.55 -3.07
N ALA A 136 5.10 -15.79 -2.06
CA ALA A 136 4.08 -14.84 -1.62
C ALA A 136 4.71 -13.63 -0.90
N GLN A 137 5.87 -13.78 -0.26
CA GLN A 137 6.58 -12.68 0.41
C GLN A 137 6.87 -11.50 -0.51
N LYS A 138 7.09 -11.74 -1.81
CA LYS A 138 7.30 -10.66 -2.80
C LYS A 138 6.04 -9.83 -3.07
N MET A 139 4.87 -10.34 -2.71
CA MET A 139 3.57 -9.68 -2.86
C MET A 139 3.02 -9.17 -1.52
N ASP A 140 3.79 -9.34 -0.42
CA ASP A 140 3.36 -8.96 0.93
C ASP A 140 3.46 -7.45 1.14
N ALA A 141 2.41 -6.75 0.73
CA ALA A 141 2.29 -5.30 0.94
C ALA A 141 2.13 -4.92 2.42
N LEU A 142 1.68 -5.83 3.30
CA LEU A 142 1.60 -5.60 4.74
C LEU A 142 3.01 -5.45 5.33
N THR A 143 3.95 -6.29 4.93
CA THR A 143 5.35 -6.19 5.34
C THR A 143 5.97 -4.86 4.94
N SER A 144 5.76 -4.40 3.70
CA SER A 144 6.25 -3.09 3.25
C SER A 144 5.65 -1.95 4.08
N THR A 145 4.36 -2.01 4.39
CA THR A 145 3.67 -1.00 5.22
C THR A 145 4.17 -1.04 6.67
N ALA A 146 4.48 -2.22 7.21
CA ALA A 146 5.02 -2.37 8.56
C ALA A 146 6.39 -1.66 8.71
N GLY A 147 7.25 -1.72 7.70
CA GLY A 147 8.51 -0.97 7.69
C GLY A 147 8.31 0.53 7.82
N VAL A 148 7.37 1.09 7.06
CA VAL A 148 7.00 2.53 7.15
C VAL A 148 6.45 2.86 8.53
N SER A 149 5.63 1.98 9.12
CA SER A 149 5.06 2.17 10.46
C SER A 149 6.15 2.24 11.53
N GLY A 150 7.13 1.33 11.49
CA GLY A 150 8.26 1.34 12.42
C GLY A 150 9.13 2.59 12.29
N TYR A 151 9.44 3.01 11.07
CA TYR A 151 10.13 4.28 10.80
C TYR A 151 9.36 5.47 11.38
N ARG A 152 8.08 5.59 11.06
CA ARG A 152 7.25 6.72 11.51
C ARG A 152 7.10 6.76 13.03
N ALA A 153 6.96 5.62 13.69
CA ALA A 153 6.87 5.54 15.15
C ALA A 153 8.06 6.21 15.86
N VAL A 154 9.28 6.01 15.34
CA VAL A 154 10.47 6.64 15.89
C VAL A 154 10.49 8.15 15.64
N ILE A 155 10.05 8.60 14.46
CA ILE A 155 9.97 10.03 14.14
C ILE A 155 8.96 10.73 15.06
N GLU A 156 7.80 10.13 15.30
CA GLU A 156 6.80 10.67 16.24
C GLU A 156 7.34 10.67 17.68
N ALA A 157 8.02 9.61 18.08
CA ALA A 157 8.65 9.56 19.39
C ALA A 157 9.74 10.65 19.56
N ALA A 158 10.55 10.88 18.54
CA ALA A 158 11.57 11.92 18.53
C ALA A 158 10.94 13.33 18.61
N ASN A 159 9.85 13.55 17.89
CA ASN A 159 9.10 14.81 17.93
C ASN A 159 8.51 15.08 19.32
N ALA A 160 7.98 14.06 20.00
CA ALA A 160 7.39 14.17 21.32
C ALA A 160 8.42 14.20 22.47
N PHE A 161 9.65 13.73 22.25
CA PHE A 161 10.66 13.55 23.29
C PHE A 161 11.21 14.87 23.87
N GLY A 162 11.15 15.95 23.08
CA GLY A 162 11.51 17.30 23.53
C GLY A 162 13.00 17.56 23.72
N ARG A 163 13.90 16.65 23.35
CA ARG A 163 15.36 16.83 23.34
C ARG A 163 16.03 15.99 22.26
N PHE A 164 17.37 16.10 22.15
CA PHE A 164 18.16 15.37 21.15
C PHE A 164 18.06 13.85 21.32
N PHE A 165 17.96 13.12 20.21
CA PHE A 165 18.12 11.66 20.18
C PHE A 165 19.59 11.26 20.26
N ASN A 166 20.48 11.96 19.57
CA ASN A 166 21.92 11.76 19.69
C ASN A 166 22.51 12.49 20.92
N GLY A 167 23.68 12.06 21.33
CA GLY A 167 24.46 12.81 22.32
C GLY A 167 24.95 14.14 21.77
N GLN A 168 24.94 15.18 22.60
CA GLN A 168 25.43 16.52 22.24
C GLN A 168 26.42 17.04 23.29
N ILE A 169 27.39 17.81 22.82
CA ILE A 169 28.25 18.63 23.66
C ILE A 169 27.88 20.08 23.40
N THR A 170 27.44 20.77 24.45
CA THR A 170 27.01 22.17 24.38
C THR A 170 27.89 23.04 25.27
N ALA A 171 27.82 24.35 25.14
CA ALA A 171 28.48 25.29 26.03
C ALA A 171 28.02 25.14 27.49
N ALA A 172 26.79 24.64 27.72
CA ALA A 172 26.23 24.39 29.07
C ALA A 172 26.52 22.98 29.59
N GLY A 173 27.25 22.14 28.84
CA GLY A 173 27.59 20.79 29.23
C GLY A 173 27.16 19.69 28.25
N LYS A 174 27.25 18.45 28.71
CA LYS A 174 26.93 17.26 27.90
C LYS A 174 25.48 16.89 28.01
N VAL A 175 24.82 16.65 26.88
CA VAL A 175 23.50 16.03 26.81
C VAL A 175 23.70 14.57 26.39
N PRO A 176 23.34 13.58 27.22
CA PRO A 176 23.49 12.18 26.86
C PRO A 176 22.48 11.78 25.77
N PRO A 177 22.80 10.77 24.91
CA PRO A 177 21.87 10.29 23.91
C PRO A 177 20.60 9.73 24.55
N ALA A 178 19.50 9.77 23.79
CA ALA A 178 18.24 9.15 24.17
C ALA A 178 18.42 7.62 24.33
N LYS A 179 17.67 7.03 25.24
CA LYS A 179 17.57 5.57 25.39
C LYS A 179 16.23 5.14 24.85
N VAL A 180 16.23 4.32 23.80
CA VAL A 180 15.02 3.81 23.15
C VAL A 180 14.92 2.32 23.41
N PHE A 181 13.76 1.88 23.87
CA PHE A 181 13.44 0.47 24.01
C PHE A 181 12.37 0.09 22.99
N ILE A 182 12.60 -0.99 22.23
CA ILE A 182 11.71 -1.48 21.18
C ILE A 182 11.26 -2.90 21.55
N ALA A 183 9.96 -3.08 21.74
CA ALA A 183 9.36 -4.38 21.96
C ALA A 183 8.92 -5.00 20.63
N GLY A 184 9.59 -6.08 20.24
CA GLY A 184 9.41 -6.76 18.98
C GLY A 184 10.47 -6.35 17.94
N ALA A 185 11.10 -7.36 17.30
CA ALA A 185 12.09 -7.20 16.25
C ALA A 185 11.62 -7.82 14.91
N GLY A 186 10.30 -7.78 14.64
CA GLY A 186 9.73 -8.01 13.32
C GLY A 186 10.03 -6.84 12.37
N VAL A 187 9.43 -6.82 11.19
CA VAL A 187 9.72 -5.82 10.14
C VAL A 187 9.57 -4.38 10.67
N ALA A 188 8.50 -4.08 11.40
CA ALA A 188 8.31 -2.76 12.02
C ALA A 188 9.38 -2.47 13.08
N GLY A 189 9.67 -3.46 13.95
CA GLY A 189 10.68 -3.32 14.99
C GLY A 189 12.08 -3.10 14.43
N LEU A 190 12.48 -3.85 13.42
CA LEU A 190 13.79 -3.68 12.74
C LEU A 190 13.89 -2.30 12.08
N ALA A 191 12.83 -1.84 11.42
CA ALA A 191 12.81 -0.49 10.86
C ALA A 191 12.93 0.59 11.96
N ALA A 192 12.27 0.39 13.09
CA ALA A 192 12.36 1.29 14.24
C ALA A 192 13.77 1.26 14.87
N ILE A 193 14.40 0.08 15.03
CA ILE A 193 15.76 -0.08 15.54
C ILE A 193 16.73 0.72 14.65
N GLY A 194 16.71 0.47 13.33
CA GLY A 194 17.58 1.18 12.39
C GLY A 194 17.37 2.68 12.41
N THR A 195 16.11 3.14 12.46
CA THR A 195 15.79 4.57 12.50
C THR A 195 16.29 5.23 13.79
N ALA A 196 16.03 4.63 14.94
CA ALA A 196 16.47 5.19 16.22
C ALA A 196 18.00 5.19 16.35
N ALA A 197 18.68 4.15 15.87
CA ALA A 197 20.13 4.08 15.82
C ALA A 197 20.72 5.16 14.92
N ASN A 198 20.15 5.36 13.73
CA ASN A 198 20.57 6.42 12.80
C ASN A 198 20.37 7.83 13.37
N LEU A 199 19.37 8.03 14.22
CA LEU A 199 19.19 9.28 14.97
C LEU A 199 20.17 9.41 16.14
N GLY A 200 21.03 8.43 16.39
CA GLY A 200 22.07 8.46 17.41
C GLY A 200 21.61 8.08 18.81
N ALA A 201 20.47 7.44 18.96
CA ALA A 201 19.98 6.92 20.23
C ALA A 201 20.71 5.63 20.65
N ILE A 202 20.74 5.36 21.94
CA ILE A 202 21.10 4.04 22.47
C ILE A 202 19.86 3.16 22.41
N VAL A 203 19.88 2.17 21.51
CA VAL A 203 18.73 1.30 21.27
C VAL A 203 18.90 -0.02 22.01
N ARG A 204 17.82 -0.47 22.63
CA ARG A 204 17.64 -1.83 23.13
C ARG A 204 16.36 -2.40 22.57
N ALA A 205 16.40 -3.64 22.13
CA ALA A 205 15.24 -4.35 21.60
C ALA A 205 15.06 -5.69 22.32
N ASN A 206 13.85 -6.20 22.34
CA ASN A 206 13.52 -7.54 22.79
C ASN A 206 12.49 -8.17 21.83
N ASP A 207 12.64 -9.44 21.54
CA ASP A 207 11.65 -10.26 20.81
C ASP A 207 11.46 -11.58 21.54
N THR A 208 10.30 -12.19 21.41
CA THR A 208 10.02 -13.51 21.99
C THR A 208 10.66 -14.65 21.21
N ARG A 209 11.09 -14.40 19.98
CA ARG A 209 11.76 -15.35 19.10
C ARG A 209 13.26 -15.23 19.24
N ALA A 210 13.93 -16.34 19.57
CA ALA A 210 15.37 -16.36 19.76
C ALA A 210 16.17 -16.09 18.47
N GLU A 211 15.61 -16.48 17.33
CA GLU A 211 16.24 -16.37 16.00
C GLU A 211 16.40 -14.92 15.52
N VAL A 212 15.85 -13.96 16.22
CA VAL A 212 15.92 -12.54 15.85
C VAL A 212 17.07 -11.81 16.55
N ALA A 213 17.84 -12.52 17.41
CA ALA A 213 18.95 -11.95 18.16
C ALA A 213 20.24 -11.80 17.31
N ASP A 214 20.36 -12.53 16.20
CA ASP A 214 21.46 -12.50 15.24
C ASP A 214 21.23 -11.46 14.12
#